data_d02f4818615ede3a21b036ec059a4761
#
_entry.id   d02f4818615ede3a21b036ec059a4761
#
_cell.length_a   1.000
_cell.length_b   1.000
_cell.length_c   1.000
_cell.angle_alpha   90.00
_cell.angle_beta   90.00
_cell.angle_gamma   90.00
#
_symmetry.space_group_name_H-M   'P 1'
#
loop_
_entity.id
_entity.type
_entity.pdbx_description
1 polymer ?
#
loop_
_entity_poly.entity_id
_entity_poly.type
_entity_poly.pdbx_seq_one_letter_code
_entity_poly.pdbx_strand_id
1 'polypeptide(L)'
;MRKARDENSERLMRLEALKANDLAAYRELLAEARGRETDMGGEGEGDKYEALTQFLNATETYLTKLGSKIAAVKIEQARSEAAAAAATEAEAKGLSEDQIKAIAEDAAKDAALEKGESILDGAADGGDTKERYYAMAHSTQEIITHQPRMLTFGQLRDYQLVSLQWMVSLYNNKLNGILADEMGLGKTVQVCSLIAYLFESKQNYGPHLIIVPNAVIVNWKAEINRWLPKLSSVFYVGSKEARAKIFQQQVLQLKFNVLVTSYEFIMRDRSK
;
A
#
# COMPACT_ATOMS: atom_id res chain seq x y z
N MET A 1 7.27 -24.65 -41.03
CA MET A 1 8.29 -23.66 -40.60
C MET A 1 7.82 -22.20 -40.65
N ARG A 2 7.11 -21.71 -41.68
CA ARG A 2 6.57 -20.33 -41.71
C ARG A 2 5.57 -20.07 -40.55
N LYS A 3 4.57 -20.94 -40.35
CA LYS A 3 3.53 -20.80 -39.30
C LYS A 3 4.08 -20.63 -37.89
N ALA A 4 5.08 -21.44 -37.49
CA ALA A 4 5.72 -21.36 -36.18
C ALA A 4 6.58 -20.07 -36.00
N ARG A 5 7.01 -19.46 -37.11
CA ARG A 5 7.77 -18.21 -37.08
C ARG A 5 6.86 -17.01 -36.92
N ASP A 6 5.66 -17.07 -37.52
CA ASP A 6 4.64 -16.02 -37.40
C ASP A 6 4.00 -16.03 -35.99
N GLU A 7 3.69 -17.22 -35.44
CA GLU A 7 3.17 -17.36 -34.05
C GLU A 7 4.18 -16.85 -33.00
N ASN A 8 5.47 -17.08 -33.20
CA ASN A 8 6.50 -16.59 -32.27
C ASN A 8 6.70 -15.07 -32.37
N SER A 9 6.53 -14.49 -33.57
CA SER A 9 6.57 -13.06 -33.80
C SER A 9 5.39 -12.36 -33.14
N GLU A 10 4.19 -12.88 -33.27
CA GLU A 10 2.98 -12.33 -32.63
C GLU A 10 3.03 -12.45 -31.10
N ARG A 11 3.58 -13.56 -30.58
CA ARG A 11 3.82 -13.71 -29.14
C ARG A 11 4.80 -12.67 -28.59
N LEU A 12 5.84 -12.36 -29.36
CA LEU A 12 6.81 -11.31 -29.01
C LEU A 12 6.16 -9.93 -29.00
N MET A 13 5.36 -9.57 -30.02
CA MET A 13 4.66 -8.31 -30.07
C MET A 13 3.69 -8.13 -28.90
N ARG A 14 2.95 -9.18 -28.54
CA ARG A 14 2.07 -9.18 -27.35
C ARG A 14 2.84 -8.97 -26.05
N LEU A 15 4.00 -9.60 -25.91
CA LEU A 15 4.89 -9.40 -24.75
C LEU A 15 5.50 -8.00 -24.71
N GLU A 16 5.82 -7.42 -25.85
CA GLU A 16 6.32 -6.04 -25.94
C GLU A 16 5.24 -5.02 -25.57
N ALA A 17 4.01 -5.19 -26.06
CA ALA A 17 2.86 -4.36 -25.70
C ALA A 17 2.57 -4.42 -24.18
N LEU A 18 2.64 -5.62 -23.58
CA LEU A 18 2.51 -5.79 -22.12
C LEU A 18 3.65 -5.12 -21.35
N LYS A 19 4.89 -5.23 -21.84
CA LYS A 19 6.06 -4.58 -21.20
C LYS A 19 6.00 -3.06 -21.30
N ALA A 20 5.51 -2.55 -22.44
CA ALA A 20 5.27 -1.13 -22.66
C ALA A 20 4.04 -0.60 -21.90
N ASN A 21 3.29 -1.50 -21.23
CA ASN A 21 2.03 -1.19 -20.55
C ASN A 21 0.96 -0.59 -21.48
N ASP A 22 1.06 -0.85 -22.77
CA ASP A 22 0.09 -0.44 -23.80
C ASP A 22 -1.06 -1.45 -23.86
N LEU A 23 -2.03 -1.26 -22.97
CA LEU A 23 -3.22 -2.12 -22.89
C LEU A 23 -4.12 -2.02 -24.13
N ALA A 24 -4.10 -0.89 -24.83
CA ALA A 24 -4.90 -0.72 -26.05
C ALA A 24 -4.32 -1.58 -27.18
N ALA A 25 -3.01 -1.46 -27.45
CA ALA A 25 -2.31 -2.28 -28.42
C ALA A 25 -2.39 -3.78 -28.08
N TYR A 26 -2.31 -4.12 -26.79
CA TYR A 26 -2.44 -5.51 -26.34
C TYR A 26 -3.86 -6.07 -26.59
N ARG A 27 -4.92 -5.27 -26.33
CA ARG A 27 -6.31 -5.66 -26.61
C ARG A 27 -6.57 -5.85 -28.10
N GLU A 28 -6.00 -4.99 -28.95
CA GLU A 28 -6.11 -5.08 -30.40
C GLU A 28 -5.42 -6.35 -30.93
N LEU A 29 -4.21 -6.64 -30.48
CA LEU A 29 -3.47 -7.87 -30.81
C LEU A 29 -4.18 -9.15 -30.33
N LEU A 30 -4.89 -9.08 -29.19
CA LEU A 30 -5.73 -10.18 -28.72
C LEU A 30 -6.99 -10.36 -29.57
N ALA A 31 -7.65 -9.27 -29.98
CA ALA A 31 -8.82 -9.32 -30.84
C ALA A 31 -8.50 -9.89 -32.22
N GLU A 32 -7.35 -9.53 -32.79
CA GLU A 32 -6.85 -10.10 -34.04
C GLU A 32 -6.54 -11.60 -33.94
N ALA A 33 -5.89 -12.03 -32.83
CA ALA A 33 -5.63 -13.43 -32.56
C ALA A 33 -6.93 -14.24 -32.46
N ARG A 34 -7.94 -13.70 -31.77
CA ARG A 34 -9.28 -14.31 -31.61
C ARG A 34 -10.02 -14.46 -32.93
N GLY A 35 -9.96 -13.43 -33.81
CA GLY A 35 -10.55 -13.48 -35.14
C GLY A 35 -10.00 -14.59 -36.02
N ARG A 36 -8.70 -14.93 -35.85
CA ARG A 36 -8.05 -15.99 -36.61
C ARG A 36 -8.33 -17.41 -36.05
N GLU A 37 -8.57 -17.54 -34.73
CA GLU A 37 -8.85 -18.83 -34.08
C GLU A 37 -10.28 -19.30 -34.27
N THR A 38 -11.25 -18.39 -34.32
CA THR A 38 -12.65 -18.73 -34.66
C THR A 38 -12.78 -19.31 -36.06
N ASP A 39 -11.86 -18.98 -36.96
CA ASP A 39 -11.80 -19.50 -38.33
C ASP A 39 -11.15 -20.91 -38.41
N MET A 40 -10.50 -21.38 -37.34
CA MET A 40 -9.73 -22.67 -37.33
C MET A 40 -10.25 -23.71 -36.31
N GLY A 41 -11.36 -23.53 -35.64
CA GLY A 41 -12.08 -24.57 -34.89
C GLY A 41 -11.41 -25.08 -33.59
N GLY A 42 -10.67 -24.26 -32.88
CA GLY A 42 -10.04 -24.62 -31.59
C GLY A 42 -10.88 -24.21 -30.36
N GLU A 43 -11.60 -25.20 -29.80
CA GLU A 43 -12.52 -24.96 -28.64
C GLU A 43 -11.85 -24.67 -27.27
N GLY A 44 -10.54 -24.54 -27.14
CA GLY A 44 -9.86 -24.50 -25.84
C GLY A 44 -9.14 -23.18 -25.50
N GLU A 45 -8.81 -22.33 -26.44
CA GLU A 45 -8.04 -21.10 -26.20
C GLU A 45 -8.92 -19.84 -26.09
N GLY A 46 -10.09 -19.84 -26.74
CA GLY A 46 -11.06 -18.75 -26.61
C GLY A 46 -11.49 -18.46 -25.17
N ASP A 47 -11.71 -19.49 -24.37
CA ASP A 47 -12.06 -19.40 -22.94
C ASP A 47 -10.97 -18.73 -22.09
N LYS A 48 -9.72 -18.99 -22.41
CA LYS A 48 -8.57 -18.38 -21.68
C LYS A 48 -8.44 -16.89 -21.97
N TYR A 49 -8.67 -16.49 -23.22
CA TYR A 49 -8.63 -15.06 -23.60
C TYR A 49 -9.83 -14.31 -23.06
N GLU A 50 -11.00 -14.93 -22.98
CA GLU A 50 -12.17 -14.33 -22.36
C GLU A 50 -11.98 -14.13 -20.87
N ALA A 51 -11.46 -15.13 -20.16
CA ALA A 51 -11.10 -15.04 -18.76
C ALA A 51 -10.05 -13.95 -18.50
N LEU A 52 -9.03 -13.79 -19.36
CA LEU A 52 -8.04 -12.73 -19.24
C LEU A 52 -8.65 -11.34 -19.47
N THR A 53 -9.51 -11.20 -20.47
CA THR A 53 -10.20 -9.94 -20.75
C THR A 53 -11.14 -9.57 -19.61
N GLN A 54 -11.89 -10.52 -19.04
CA GLN A 54 -12.71 -10.31 -17.86
C GLN A 54 -11.88 -9.90 -16.66
N PHE A 55 -10.71 -10.54 -16.44
CA PHE A 55 -9.79 -10.18 -15.38
C PHE A 55 -9.25 -8.74 -15.54
N LEU A 56 -8.84 -8.34 -16.76
CA LEU A 56 -8.37 -6.99 -17.03
C LEU A 56 -9.46 -5.94 -16.79
N ASN A 57 -10.68 -6.18 -17.26
CA ASN A 57 -11.82 -5.29 -17.04
C ASN A 57 -12.20 -5.20 -15.56
N ALA A 58 -12.16 -6.32 -14.84
CA ALA A 58 -12.40 -6.35 -13.40
C ALA A 58 -11.33 -5.56 -12.64
N THR A 59 -10.06 -5.68 -13.05
CA THR A 59 -8.94 -4.94 -12.48
C THR A 59 -9.09 -3.43 -12.72
N GLU A 60 -9.43 -3.01 -13.93
CA GLU A 60 -9.68 -1.61 -14.27
C GLU A 60 -10.85 -1.01 -13.47
N THR A 61 -11.95 -1.77 -13.37
CA THR A 61 -13.10 -1.38 -12.53
C THR A 61 -12.70 -1.26 -11.06
N TYR A 62 -11.88 -2.18 -10.56
CA TYR A 62 -11.38 -2.13 -9.19
C TYR A 62 -10.48 -0.91 -8.94
N LEU A 63 -9.54 -0.62 -9.85
CA LEU A 63 -8.66 0.56 -9.78
C LEU A 63 -9.46 1.86 -9.80
N THR A 64 -10.49 1.97 -10.64
CA THR A 64 -11.38 3.14 -10.68
C THR A 64 -12.12 3.34 -9.36
N LYS A 65 -12.69 2.26 -8.80
CA LYS A 65 -13.36 2.31 -7.49
C LYS A 65 -12.40 2.65 -6.35
N LEU A 66 -11.18 2.14 -6.42
CA LEU A 66 -10.16 2.43 -5.41
C LEU A 66 -9.68 3.88 -5.52
N GLY A 67 -9.48 4.40 -6.72
CA GLY A 67 -9.16 5.80 -6.98
C GLY A 67 -10.23 6.74 -6.42
N SER A 68 -11.51 6.44 -6.66
CA SER A 68 -12.62 7.22 -6.11
C SER A 68 -12.65 7.22 -4.57
N LYS A 69 -12.36 6.09 -3.94
CA LYS A 69 -12.28 6.01 -2.47
C LYS A 69 -11.09 6.81 -1.92
N ILE A 70 -9.95 6.75 -2.58
CA ILE A 70 -8.76 7.53 -2.18
C ILE A 70 -9.05 9.02 -2.31
N ALA A 71 -9.67 9.45 -3.41
CA ALA A 71 -10.09 10.83 -3.62
C ALA A 71 -11.01 11.31 -2.50
N ALA A 72 -12.05 10.53 -2.17
CA ALA A 72 -12.97 10.85 -1.09
C ALA A 72 -12.28 10.98 0.27
N VAL A 73 -11.35 10.06 0.60
CA VAL A 73 -10.58 10.13 1.86
C VAL A 73 -9.69 11.37 1.90
N LYS A 74 -9.06 11.76 0.78
CA LYS A 74 -8.21 12.95 0.71
C LYS A 74 -8.99 14.25 0.85
N ILE A 75 -10.18 14.32 0.23
CA ILE A 75 -11.08 15.46 0.38
C ILE A 75 -11.53 15.59 1.85
N GLU A 76 -11.93 14.50 2.48
CA GLU A 76 -12.35 14.51 3.88
C GLU A 76 -11.20 14.85 4.84
N GLN A 77 -9.99 14.40 4.54
CA GLN A 77 -8.80 14.77 5.31
C GLN A 77 -8.49 16.26 5.19
N ALA A 78 -8.48 16.81 3.97
CA ALA A 78 -8.26 18.25 3.74
C ALA A 78 -9.33 19.09 4.45
N ARG A 79 -10.58 18.64 4.40
CA ARG A 79 -11.71 19.24 5.13
C ARG A 79 -11.48 19.28 6.64
N SER A 80 -11.07 18.16 7.23
CA SER A 80 -10.82 18.03 8.66
C SER A 80 -9.63 18.89 9.11
N GLU A 81 -8.55 18.90 8.34
CA GLU A 81 -7.35 19.69 8.64
C GLU A 81 -7.63 21.20 8.55
N ALA A 82 -8.35 21.65 7.53
CA ALA A 82 -8.72 23.05 7.37
C ALA A 82 -9.67 23.51 8.47
N ALA A 83 -10.66 22.70 8.83
CA ALA A 83 -11.57 22.99 9.94
C ALA A 83 -10.83 23.14 11.27
N ALA A 84 -9.90 22.23 11.57
CA ALA A 84 -9.11 22.25 12.81
C ALA A 84 -8.19 23.49 12.87
N ALA A 85 -7.52 23.81 11.76
CA ALA A 85 -6.67 24.99 11.68
C ALA A 85 -7.46 26.30 11.88
N ALA A 86 -8.60 26.43 11.18
CA ALA A 86 -9.48 27.59 11.28
C ALA A 86 -10.10 27.74 12.68
N ALA A 87 -10.49 26.65 13.32
CA ALA A 87 -10.98 26.65 14.68
C ALA A 87 -9.91 27.14 15.68
N THR A 88 -8.69 26.64 15.57
CA THR A 88 -7.57 27.02 16.43
C THR A 88 -7.24 28.54 16.30
N GLU A 89 -7.26 29.03 15.05
CA GLU A 89 -7.03 30.45 14.79
C GLU A 89 -8.15 31.34 15.31
N ALA A 90 -9.41 30.89 15.20
CA ALA A 90 -10.58 31.61 15.72
C ALA A 90 -10.62 31.62 17.25
N GLU A 91 -10.23 30.55 17.92
CA GLU A 91 -10.05 30.47 19.38
C GLU A 91 -8.97 31.46 19.86
N ALA A 92 -7.84 31.54 19.17
CA ALA A 92 -6.76 32.47 19.48
C ALA A 92 -7.20 33.94 19.35
N LYS A 93 -8.20 34.23 18.51
CA LYS A 93 -8.82 35.56 18.35
C LYS A 93 -9.92 35.84 19.36
N GLY A 94 -10.26 34.90 20.25
CA GLY A 94 -11.27 35.04 21.29
C GLY A 94 -12.71 35.14 20.79
N LEU A 95 -13.04 34.48 19.67
CA LEU A 95 -14.38 34.45 19.09
C LEU A 95 -15.31 33.53 19.88
N SER A 96 -16.64 33.75 19.74
CA SER A 96 -17.61 32.86 20.37
C SER A 96 -17.67 31.47 19.73
N GLU A 97 -18.14 30.46 20.47
CA GLU A 97 -18.25 29.08 19.99
C GLU A 97 -19.02 28.95 18.65
N ASP A 98 -20.10 29.71 18.50
CA ASP A 98 -20.88 29.71 17.26
C ASP A 98 -20.11 30.30 16.07
N GLN A 99 -19.32 31.34 16.31
CA GLN A 99 -18.45 31.93 15.27
C GLN A 99 -17.31 31.02 14.90
N ILE A 100 -16.69 30.37 15.89
CA ILE A 100 -15.63 29.34 15.62
C ILE A 100 -16.16 28.22 14.76
N LYS A 101 -17.34 27.70 15.07
CA LYS A 101 -17.97 26.63 14.31
C LYS A 101 -18.29 27.05 12.87
N ALA A 102 -18.82 28.24 12.67
CA ALA A 102 -19.13 28.77 11.34
C ALA A 102 -17.88 28.93 10.46
N ILE A 103 -16.80 29.48 11.03
CA ILE A 103 -15.52 29.68 10.35
C ILE A 103 -14.88 28.31 10.00
N ALA A 104 -14.93 27.34 10.91
CA ALA A 104 -14.42 26.01 10.69
C ALA A 104 -15.20 25.27 9.59
N GLU A 105 -16.52 25.39 9.55
CA GLU A 105 -17.36 24.79 8.49
C GLU A 105 -17.10 25.43 7.12
N ASP A 106 -16.87 26.72 7.05
CA ASP A 106 -16.59 27.45 5.79
C ASP A 106 -15.21 27.07 5.25
N ALA A 107 -14.19 27.09 6.10
CA ALA A 107 -12.84 26.64 5.75
C ALA A 107 -12.82 25.17 5.31
N ALA A 108 -13.63 24.32 5.93
CA ALA A 108 -13.78 22.93 5.54
C ALA A 108 -14.40 22.76 4.15
N LYS A 109 -15.38 23.59 3.78
CA LYS A 109 -16.01 23.56 2.45
C LYS A 109 -15.04 24.02 1.37
N ASP A 110 -14.33 25.12 1.61
CA ASP A 110 -13.38 25.67 0.65
C ASP A 110 -12.24 24.69 0.38
N ALA A 111 -11.66 24.10 1.40
CA ALA A 111 -10.62 23.09 1.29
C ALA A 111 -11.10 21.82 0.54
N ALA A 112 -12.37 21.42 0.75
CA ALA A 112 -12.94 20.28 0.04
C ALA A 112 -13.15 20.58 -1.45
N LEU A 113 -13.56 21.78 -1.82
CA LEU A 113 -13.72 22.23 -3.19
C LEU A 113 -12.35 22.32 -3.90
N GLU A 114 -11.39 23.02 -3.32
CA GLU A 114 -10.03 23.17 -3.86
C GLU A 114 -9.35 21.80 -4.06
N LYS A 115 -9.49 20.90 -3.08
CA LYS A 115 -8.92 19.55 -3.20
C LYS A 115 -9.65 18.71 -4.25
N GLY A 116 -10.95 18.84 -4.36
CA GLY A 116 -11.76 18.21 -5.40
C GLY A 116 -11.38 18.65 -6.81
N GLU A 117 -11.23 19.94 -7.03
CA GLU A 117 -10.78 20.52 -8.30
C GLU A 117 -9.34 20.08 -8.64
N SER A 118 -8.42 20.13 -7.69
CA SER A 118 -7.04 19.65 -7.88
C SER A 118 -6.97 18.17 -8.28
N ILE A 119 -7.86 17.31 -7.74
CA ILE A 119 -7.95 15.89 -8.11
C ILE A 119 -8.54 15.75 -9.53
N LEU A 120 -9.51 16.58 -9.90
CA LEU A 120 -10.13 16.59 -11.23
C LEU A 120 -9.20 17.13 -12.30
N ASP A 121 -8.45 18.20 -12.04
CA ASP A 121 -7.47 18.77 -12.96
C ASP A 121 -6.31 17.81 -13.23
N GLY A 122 -5.79 17.13 -12.22
CA GLY A 122 -4.84 16.04 -12.40
C GLY A 122 -5.39 14.84 -13.18
N ALA A 123 -6.72 14.75 -13.34
CA ALA A 123 -7.42 13.75 -14.13
C ALA A 123 -7.74 14.18 -15.56
N ALA A 124 -7.61 15.46 -15.90
CA ALA A 124 -7.95 16.00 -17.22
C ALA A 124 -6.87 15.76 -18.29
N ASP A 125 -5.63 15.46 -17.87
CA ASP A 125 -4.55 15.11 -18.78
C ASP A 125 -4.69 13.63 -19.16
N GLY A 126 -5.36 13.32 -20.22
CA GLY A 126 -5.63 12.05 -20.93
C GLY A 126 -4.93 10.72 -20.52
N GLY A 127 -4.33 10.66 -19.36
CA GLY A 127 -3.59 9.51 -18.82
C GLY A 127 -4.48 8.31 -18.49
N ASP A 128 -3.93 7.11 -18.66
CA ASP A 128 -4.54 5.83 -18.34
C ASP A 128 -5.04 5.82 -16.88
N THR A 129 -6.15 5.15 -16.61
CA THR A 129 -6.74 4.96 -15.26
C THR A 129 -5.70 4.53 -14.23
N LYS A 130 -4.69 3.81 -14.67
CA LYS A 130 -3.57 3.31 -13.86
C LYS A 130 -2.60 4.42 -13.46
N GLU A 131 -2.26 5.33 -14.37
CA GLU A 131 -1.41 6.49 -14.08
C GLU A 131 -2.09 7.45 -13.10
N ARG A 132 -3.40 7.67 -13.26
CA ARG A 132 -4.22 8.45 -12.32
C ARG A 132 -4.23 7.84 -10.93
N TYR A 133 -4.39 6.51 -10.85
CA TYR A 133 -4.30 5.81 -9.57
C TYR A 133 -2.93 5.99 -8.91
N TYR A 134 -1.83 5.81 -9.66
CA TYR A 134 -0.48 6.01 -9.14
C TYR A 134 -0.23 7.45 -8.71
N ALA A 135 -0.65 8.43 -9.47
CA ALA A 135 -0.53 9.85 -9.12
C ALA A 135 -1.29 10.18 -7.82
N MET A 136 -2.52 9.68 -7.67
CA MET A 136 -3.29 9.83 -6.43
C MET A 136 -2.69 9.04 -5.26
N ALA A 137 -2.23 7.82 -5.51
CA ALA A 137 -1.66 6.94 -4.48
C ALA A 137 -0.35 7.50 -3.92
N HIS A 138 0.39 8.25 -4.70
CA HIS A 138 1.70 8.81 -4.34
C HIS A 138 1.72 10.34 -4.28
N SER A 139 0.56 10.98 -4.18
CA SER A 139 0.48 12.47 -4.15
C SER A 139 1.16 13.08 -2.92
N THR A 140 1.22 12.35 -1.80
CA THR A 140 1.96 12.76 -0.62
C THR A 140 3.26 11.97 -0.55
N GLN A 141 4.32 12.51 -1.12
CA GLN A 141 5.65 11.89 -1.10
C GLN A 141 6.55 12.60 -0.09
N GLU A 142 7.28 11.82 0.68
CA GLU A 142 8.38 12.30 1.50
C GLU A 142 9.69 11.82 0.89
N ILE A 143 10.64 12.74 0.72
CA ILE A 143 11.98 12.40 0.24
C ILE A 143 12.80 11.89 1.43
N ILE A 144 13.14 10.62 1.41
CA ILE A 144 13.92 9.97 2.46
C ILE A 144 15.34 9.73 1.93
N THR A 145 16.27 10.57 2.36
CA THR A 145 17.67 10.51 1.93
C THR A 145 18.55 9.65 2.84
N HIS A 146 18.11 9.40 4.06
CA HIS A 146 18.87 8.67 5.05
C HIS A 146 18.01 7.65 5.79
N GLN A 147 18.64 6.56 6.21
CA GLN A 147 17.94 5.57 7.04
C GLN A 147 17.62 6.13 8.44
N PRO A 148 16.58 5.59 9.11
CA PRO A 148 16.28 5.91 10.50
C PRO A 148 17.45 5.59 11.44
N ARG A 149 17.68 6.44 12.44
CA ARG A 149 18.77 6.29 13.41
C ARG A 149 18.61 5.09 14.35
N MET A 150 17.39 4.60 14.49
CA MET A 150 17.10 3.39 15.28
C MET A 150 17.64 2.11 14.65
N LEU A 151 17.92 2.11 13.37
CA LEU A 151 18.58 0.98 12.69
C LEU A 151 20.06 0.98 13.06
N THR A 152 20.49 0.02 13.90
CA THR A 152 21.82 0.07 14.50
C THR A 152 22.83 -0.92 13.92
N PHE A 153 22.37 -1.99 13.25
CA PHE A 153 23.23 -3.08 12.82
C PHE A 153 24.03 -2.80 11.53
N GLY A 154 23.49 -2.00 10.61
CA GLY A 154 24.12 -1.74 9.32
C GLY A 154 23.48 -0.58 8.58
N GLN A 155 23.85 -0.44 7.31
CA GLN A 155 23.25 0.56 6.42
C GLN A 155 22.34 -0.08 5.40
N LEU A 156 21.20 0.58 5.13
CA LEU A 156 20.31 0.19 4.05
C LEU A 156 21.01 0.41 2.70
N ARG A 157 20.82 -0.52 1.79
CA ARG A 157 21.23 -0.34 0.40
C ARG A 157 20.29 0.65 -0.29
N ASP A 158 20.74 1.25 -1.39
CA ASP A 158 19.96 2.27 -2.11
C ASP A 158 18.56 1.81 -2.47
N TYR A 159 18.40 0.59 -3.00
CA TYR A 159 17.10 0.03 -3.32
C TYR A 159 16.21 -0.19 -2.09
N GLN A 160 16.79 -0.49 -0.92
CA GLN A 160 16.03 -0.63 0.34
C GLN A 160 15.56 0.74 0.85
N LEU A 161 16.35 1.78 0.63
CA LEU A 161 15.97 3.15 0.95
C LEU A 161 14.83 3.64 0.04
N VAL A 162 14.90 3.35 -1.25
CA VAL A 162 13.81 3.60 -2.21
C VAL A 162 12.55 2.85 -1.81
N SER A 163 12.69 1.60 -1.38
CA SER A 163 11.57 0.78 -0.88
C SER A 163 10.95 1.37 0.40
N LEU A 164 11.79 1.88 1.31
CA LEU A 164 11.31 2.59 2.51
C LEU A 164 10.49 3.82 2.12
N GLN A 165 10.99 4.65 1.22
CA GLN A 165 10.29 5.83 0.71
C GLN A 165 8.93 5.46 0.10
N TRP A 166 8.87 4.39 -0.70
CA TRP A 166 7.63 3.87 -1.27
C TRP A 166 6.64 3.41 -0.18
N MET A 167 7.10 2.63 0.81
CA MET A 167 6.25 2.17 1.92
C MET A 167 5.73 3.33 2.77
N VAL A 168 6.54 4.37 3.00
CA VAL A 168 6.13 5.59 3.71
C VAL A 168 5.11 6.36 2.90
N SER A 169 5.26 6.44 1.58
CA SER A 169 4.25 7.02 0.69
C SER A 169 2.91 6.29 0.79
N LEU A 170 2.91 4.95 0.82
CA LEU A 170 1.69 4.17 1.04
C LEU A 170 1.07 4.47 2.41
N TYR A 171 1.89 4.52 3.46
CA TYR A 171 1.42 4.84 4.81
C TYR A 171 0.76 6.23 4.87
N ASN A 172 1.41 7.27 4.31
CA ASN A 172 0.89 8.63 4.27
C ASN A 172 -0.44 8.73 3.50
N ASN A 173 -0.59 7.94 2.45
CA ASN A 173 -1.81 7.88 1.65
C ASN A 173 -2.83 6.84 2.15
N LYS A 174 -2.59 6.19 3.31
CA LYS A 174 -3.46 5.15 3.92
C LYS A 174 -3.77 3.99 2.98
N LEU A 175 -2.78 3.61 2.19
CA LEU A 175 -2.85 2.51 1.23
C LEU A 175 -2.16 1.26 1.74
N ASN A 176 -2.66 0.12 1.30
CA ASN A 176 -1.97 -1.16 1.44
C ASN A 176 -1.00 -1.35 0.27
N GLY A 177 0.04 -2.17 0.48
CA GLY A 177 0.99 -2.51 -0.56
C GLY A 177 1.48 -3.95 -0.46
N ILE A 178 2.11 -4.41 -1.54
CA ILE A 178 2.77 -5.71 -1.62
C ILE A 178 4.23 -5.48 -1.94
N LEU A 179 5.13 -5.83 -1.00
CA LEU A 179 6.57 -5.80 -1.23
C LEU A 179 6.98 -7.11 -1.90
N ALA A 180 7.03 -7.10 -3.23
CA ALA A 180 7.23 -8.27 -4.08
C ALA A 180 8.67 -8.46 -4.55
N ASP A 181 9.65 -7.98 -3.81
CA ASP A 181 11.07 -8.16 -4.10
C ASP A 181 11.47 -9.64 -4.15
N GLU A 182 12.52 -9.97 -4.88
CA GLU A 182 13.07 -11.31 -4.91
C GLU A 182 13.55 -11.78 -3.52
N MET A 183 13.67 -13.09 -3.36
CA MET A 183 14.19 -13.69 -2.12
C MET A 183 15.65 -13.27 -1.92
N GLY A 184 16.02 -12.95 -0.68
CA GLY A 184 17.39 -12.53 -0.34
C GLY A 184 17.63 -11.02 -0.37
N LEU A 185 16.73 -10.20 -0.92
CA LEU A 185 16.88 -8.74 -0.97
C LEU A 185 16.60 -8.01 0.35
N GLY A 186 16.38 -8.75 1.44
CA GLY A 186 16.24 -8.16 2.78
C GLY A 186 14.88 -7.54 3.06
N LYS A 187 13.78 -8.13 2.59
CA LYS A 187 12.42 -7.65 2.89
C LYS A 187 12.17 -7.43 4.39
N THR A 188 12.70 -8.31 5.24
CA THR A 188 12.59 -8.16 6.70
C THR A 188 13.24 -6.87 7.20
N VAL A 189 14.43 -6.54 6.68
CA VAL A 189 15.14 -5.30 7.02
C VAL A 189 14.36 -4.08 6.54
N GLN A 190 13.78 -4.15 5.35
CA GLN A 190 12.93 -3.07 4.81
C GLN A 190 11.70 -2.82 5.70
N VAL A 191 11.04 -3.88 6.20
CA VAL A 191 9.94 -3.75 7.17
C VAL A 191 10.44 -3.17 8.50
N CYS A 192 11.60 -3.60 8.99
CA CYS A 192 12.22 -3.01 10.18
C CYS A 192 12.49 -1.50 9.97
N SER A 193 12.96 -1.11 8.78
CA SER A 193 13.21 0.28 8.46
C SER A 193 11.94 1.13 8.44
N LEU A 194 10.83 0.58 7.94
CA LEU A 194 9.53 1.24 8.00
C LEU A 194 9.09 1.48 9.46
N ILE A 195 9.15 0.45 10.30
CA ILE A 195 8.76 0.58 11.72
C ILE A 195 9.64 1.63 12.42
N ALA A 196 10.95 1.62 12.16
CA ALA A 196 11.87 2.62 12.70
C ALA A 196 11.50 4.04 12.25
N TYR A 197 11.20 4.22 10.97
CA TYR A 197 10.78 5.51 10.42
C TYR A 197 9.47 6.01 11.02
N LEU A 198 8.48 5.12 11.15
CA LEU A 198 7.20 5.45 11.76
C LEU A 198 7.38 5.88 13.22
N PHE A 199 8.26 5.21 13.94
CA PHE A 199 8.59 5.56 15.33
C PHE A 199 9.27 6.92 15.44
N GLU A 200 10.33 7.18 14.65
CA GLU A 200 11.14 8.40 14.75
C GLU A 200 10.45 9.62 14.14
N SER A 201 9.91 9.47 12.92
CA SER A 201 9.47 10.61 12.12
C SER A 201 7.97 10.85 12.23
N LYS A 202 7.17 9.80 12.46
CA LYS A 202 5.72 9.89 12.55
C LYS A 202 5.19 9.82 13.97
N GLN A 203 6.06 9.62 14.97
CA GLN A 203 5.67 9.43 16.37
C GLN A 203 4.63 8.29 16.55
N ASN A 204 4.63 7.35 15.60
CA ASN A 204 3.79 6.16 15.67
C ASN A 204 4.56 5.05 16.38
N TYR A 205 4.35 4.94 17.67
CA TYR A 205 5.05 3.98 18.53
C TYR A 205 4.46 2.58 18.50
N GLY A 206 3.39 2.37 17.73
CA GLY A 206 2.69 1.10 17.65
C GLY A 206 1.44 1.04 18.57
N PRO A 207 0.97 -0.17 18.88
CA PRO A 207 1.58 -1.47 18.54
C PRO A 207 1.50 -1.82 17.05
N HIS A 208 2.60 -2.27 16.48
CA HIS A 208 2.66 -2.82 15.13
C HIS A 208 2.50 -4.34 15.17
N LEU A 209 1.65 -4.90 14.32
CA LEU A 209 1.41 -6.35 14.26
C LEU A 209 2.13 -6.97 13.06
N ILE A 210 2.98 -7.96 13.31
CA ILE A 210 3.67 -8.75 12.29
C ILE A 210 3.14 -10.18 12.35
N ILE A 211 2.52 -10.63 11.26
CA ILE A 211 1.97 -11.98 11.14
C ILE A 211 2.79 -12.74 10.09
N VAL A 212 3.39 -13.84 10.51
CA VAL A 212 4.30 -14.62 9.67
C VAL A 212 4.06 -16.13 9.84
N PRO A 213 4.52 -16.96 8.89
CA PRO A 213 4.54 -18.41 9.08
C PRO A 213 5.36 -18.79 10.33
N ASN A 214 4.89 -19.81 11.06
CA ASN A 214 5.53 -20.22 12.32
C ASN A 214 7.04 -20.55 12.16
N ALA A 215 7.42 -21.15 11.03
CA ALA A 215 8.81 -21.51 10.72
C ALA A 215 9.80 -20.34 10.69
N VAL A 216 9.34 -19.12 10.39
CA VAL A 216 10.22 -17.96 10.24
C VAL A 216 10.19 -16.99 11.43
N ILE A 217 9.38 -17.26 12.45
CA ILE A 217 9.27 -16.40 13.65
C ILE A 217 10.62 -16.24 14.35
N VAL A 218 11.41 -17.31 14.44
CA VAL A 218 12.74 -17.27 15.06
C VAL A 218 13.68 -16.31 14.31
N ASN A 219 13.62 -16.33 12.98
CA ASN A 219 14.40 -15.43 12.15
C ASN A 219 13.96 -13.97 12.32
N TRP A 220 12.64 -13.72 12.37
CA TRP A 220 12.10 -12.40 12.66
C TRP A 220 12.55 -11.87 14.02
N LYS A 221 12.55 -12.73 15.04
CA LYS A 221 13.05 -12.39 16.38
C LYS A 221 14.52 -11.96 16.33
N ALA A 222 15.36 -12.73 15.63
CA ALA A 222 16.79 -12.43 15.49
C ALA A 222 16.99 -11.10 14.73
N GLU A 223 16.27 -10.88 13.64
CA GLU A 223 16.39 -9.65 12.84
C GLU A 223 15.88 -8.41 13.59
N ILE A 224 14.73 -8.47 14.26
CA ILE A 224 14.24 -7.34 15.07
C ILE A 224 15.23 -6.99 16.17
N ASN A 225 15.73 -7.98 16.91
CA ASN A 225 16.71 -7.73 17.97
C ASN A 225 18.03 -7.16 17.44
N ARG A 226 18.41 -7.52 16.21
CA ARG A 226 19.64 -7.07 15.57
C ARG A 226 19.52 -5.64 15.04
N TRP A 227 18.44 -5.35 14.33
CA TRP A 227 18.25 -4.06 13.65
C TRP A 227 17.57 -3.01 14.53
N LEU A 228 16.69 -3.43 15.44
CA LEU A 228 15.86 -2.54 16.27
C LEU A 228 15.96 -2.91 17.77
N PRO A 229 17.14 -2.99 18.36
CA PRO A 229 17.32 -3.46 19.75
C PRO A 229 16.63 -2.57 20.79
N LYS A 230 16.29 -1.33 20.44
CA LYS A 230 15.61 -0.38 21.33
C LYS A 230 14.09 -0.54 21.34
N LEU A 231 13.52 -1.29 20.39
CA LEU A 231 12.07 -1.53 20.34
C LEU A 231 11.66 -2.66 21.28
N SER A 232 10.61 -2.42 22.04
CA SER A 232 9.96 -3.45 22.84
C SER A 232 9.14 -4.36 21.93
N SER A 233 9.50 -5.65 21.83
CA SER A 233 8.82 -6.62 20.98
C SER A 233 8.27 -7.79 21.78
N VAL A 234 7.03 -8.17 21.51
CA VAL A 234 6.34 -9.33 22.09
C VAL A 234 6.21 -10.42 21.04
N PHE A 235 6.63 -11.64 21.36
CA PHE A 235 6.51 -12.81 20.49
C PHE A 235 5.39 -13.70 21.02
N TYR A 236 4.20 -13.59 20.40
CA TYR A 236 3.01 -14.33 20.79
C TYR A 236 3.01 -15.73 20.16
N VAL A 237 3.72 -16.66 20.82
CA VAL A 237 3.97 -18.02 20.32
C VAL A 237 3.99 -19.04 21.47
N GLY A 238 3.86 -20.32 21.14
CA GLY A 238 4.00 -21.41 22.10
C GLY A 238 2.69 -22.18 22.35
N SER A 239 2.62 -22.94 23.46
CA SER A 239 1.43 -23.67 23.88
C SER A 239 0.28 -22.73 24.21
N LYS A 240 -0.94 -23.26 24.33
CA LYS A 240 -2.13 -22.46 24.69
C LYS A 240 -1.94 -21.74 26.03
N GLU A 241 -1.35 -22.45 27.02
CA GLU A 241 -1.07 -21.90 28.34
C GLU A 241 0.02 -20.82 28.31
N ALA A 242 1.07 -21.03 27.52
CA ALA A 242 2.13 -20.04 27.33
C ALA A 242 1.57 -18.75 26.68
N ARG A 243 0.78 -18.89 25.62
CA ARG A 243 0.15 -17.73 24.95
C ARG A 243 -0.84 -17.01 25.86
N ALA A 244 -1.60 -17.74 26.71
CA ALA A 244 -2.48 -17.12 27.69
C ALA A 244 -1.72 -16.26 28.71
N LYS A 245 -0.55 -16.72 29.17
CA LYS A 245 0.33 -15.93 30.04
C LYS A 245 0.89 -14.69 29.34
N ILE A 246 1.40 -14.85 28.11
CA ILE A 246 1.90 -13.73 27.31
C ILE A 246 0.78 -12.70 27.09
N PHE A 247 -0.43 -13.14 26.78
CA PHE A 247 -1.57 -12.27 26.58
C PHE A 247 -1.87 -11.42 27.82
N GLN A 248 -2.01 -12.07 28.97
CA GLN A 248 -2.33 -11.39 30.23
C GLN A 248 -1.20 -10.49 30.73
N GLN A 249 0.05 -10.94 30.62
CA GLN A 249 1.20 -10.26 31.22
C GLN A 249 1.80 -9.18 30.33
N GLN A 250 1.69 -9.32 29.00
CA GLN A 250 2.38 -8.45 28.04
C GLN A 250 1.41 -7.75 27.08
N VAL A 251 0.49 -8.52 26.45
CA VAL A 251 -0.37 -7.96 25.40
C VAL A 251 -1.39 -6.97 25.98
N LEU A 252 -2.09 -7.34 27.04
CA LEU A 252 -3.10 -6.47 27.68
C LEU A 252 -2.52 -5.17 28.28
N GLN A 253 -1.23 -5.18 28.61
CA GLN A 253 -0.59 -3.97 29.14
C GLN A 253 -0.25 -2.94 28.06
N LEU A 254 -0.26 -3.31 26.81
CA LEU A 254 0.08 -2.46 25.64
C LEU A 254 1.43 -1.72 25.77
N LYS A 255 2.37 -2.26 26.54
CA LYS A 255 3.70 -1.67 26.79
C LYS A 255 4.75 -2.25 25.83
N PHE A 256 4.38 -2.38 24.55
CA PHE A 256 5.28 -2.87 23.50
C PHE A 256 5.02 -2.12 22.20
N ASN A 257 6.03 -2.13 21.32
CA ASN A 257 5.95 -1.48 20.01
C ASN A 257 5.57 -2.47 18.90
N VAL A 258 6.02 -3.73 19.01
CA VAL A 258 5.83 -4.75 17.97
C VAL A 258 5.33 -6.05 18.57
N LEU A 259 4.27 -6.61 17.98
CA LEU A 259 3.77 -7.95 18.27
C LEU A 259 4.06 -8.85 17.07
N VAL A 260 4.78 -9.94 17.27
CA VAL A 260 5.05 -10.93 16.22
C VAL A 260 4.33 -12.24 16.57
N THR A 261 3.58 -12.77 15.60
CA THR A 261 2.82 -14.01 15.79
C THR A 261 2.64 -14.75 14.46
N SER A 262 1.96 -15.92 14.50
CA SER A 262 1.62 -16.66 13.29
C SER A 262 0.13 -16.58 12.95
N TYR A 263 -0.18 -16.87 11.68
CA TYR A 263 -1.57 -16.98 11.19
C TYR A 263 -2.39 -17.97 12.03
N GLU A 264 -1.79 -19.11 12.39
CA GLU A 264 -2.47 -20.15 13.16
C GLU A 264 -2.86 -19.68 14.57
N PHE A 265 -1.99 -18.92 15.24
CA PHE A 265 -2.27 -18.42 16.59
C PHE A 265 -3.34 -17.32 16.56
N ILE A 266 -3.35 -16.45 15.55
CA ILE A 266 -4.43 -15.48 15.39
C ILE A 266 -5.77 -16.17 15.15
N MET A 267 -5.81 -17.19 14.27
CA MET A 267 -7.04 -17.92 14.01
C MET A 267 -7.56 -18.66 15.26
N ARG A 268 -6.65 -19.27 16.04
CA ARG A 268 -7.03 -20.02 17.24
C ARG A 268 -7.47 -19.14 18.41
N ASP A 269 -6.89 -17.97 18.53
CA ASP A 269 -7.08 -17.08 19.68
C ASP A 269 -7.88 -15.81 19.34
N ARG A 270 -8.56 -15.77 18.17
CA ARG A 270 -9.29 -14.58 17.69
C ARG A 270 -10.44 -14.12 18.60
N SER A 271 -10.88 -14.95 19.52
CA SER A 271 -11.95 -14.65 20.47
C SER A 271 -11.44 -13.96 21.74
N LYS A 272 -10.13 -13.77 21.89
CA LYS A 272 -9.49 -13.06 22.98
C LYS A 272 -9.26 -11.60 22.61
#